data_986770daf3eeadbe769515413aeec81b
#
_entry.id   986770daf3eeadbe769515413aeec81b
#
_cell.length_a   1.000
_cell.length_b   1.000
_cell.length_c   1.000
_cell.angle_alpha   90.00
_cell.angle_beta   90.00
_cell.angle_gamma   90.00
#
_symmetry.space_group_name_H-M   'P 1'
#
loop_
_entity.id
_entity.type
_entity.pdbx_description
1 polymer ?
#
loop_
_entity_poly.entity_id
_entity_poly.type
_entity_poly.pdbx_seq_one_letter_code
_entity_poly.pdbx_strand_id
1 'polypeptide(L)'
;VSGSRAEDLFIDLFADTFGAEKAGYLYSQYPFFDIYQNARFADFVCESGAKRIAIEIDDEASHNPKIVSKDKFADDLLKQNSMIYLGWDVYRWTVRQMQKQPDTVKDELRLFLGSECNFREIEDYLPTQLGQAFDGGKLELRQYQQEALQNLQKMRENKESIGLLYQAT
;
A
#
# COMPACT_ATOMS: atom_id res chain seq x y z
N VAL A 1 8.87 15.43 5.13
CA VAL A 1 7.85 14.52 4.64
C VAL A 1 8.25 14.11 3.24
N SER A 2 9.03 13.06 3.07
CA SER A 2 9.27 12.54 1.73
C SER A 2 8.68 11.14 1.66
N GLY A 3 7.52 11.02 1.02
CA GLY A 3 7.20 9.83 0.29
C GLY A 3 8.40 9.50 -0.60
N SER A 4 8.66 8.23 -0.89
CA SER A 4 9.77 7.98 -1.81
C SER A 4 9.41 8.67 -3.13
N ARG A 5 10.39 9.23 -3.83
CA ARG A 5 10.17 9.88 -5.14
C ARG A 5 9.43 8.95 -6.14
N ALA A 6 9.48 7.67 -5.90
CA ALA A 6 8.79 6.63 -6.64
C ALA A 6 7.29 6.58 -6.32
N GLU A 7 6.95 6.69 -5.03
CA GLU A 7 5.56 6.73 -4.58
C GLU A 7 4.85 7.99 -5.05
N ASP A 8 5.51 9.15 -4.97
CA ASP A 8 4.96 10.42 -5.49
C ASP A 8 4.66 10.33 -6.99
N LEU A 9 5.59 9.74 -7.76
CA LEU A 9 5.38 9.52 -9.20
C LEU A 9 4.17 8.62 -9.49
N PHE A 10 3.97 7.58 -8.69
CA PHE A 10 2.82 6.70 -8.84
C PHE A 10 1.50 7.42 -8.52
N ILE A 11 1.46 8.21 -7.44
CA ILE A 11 0.28 9.01 -7.06
C ILE A 11 -0.09 9.98 -8.18
N ASP A 12 0.89 10.64 -8.80
CA ASP A 12 0.66 11.54 -9.93
C ASP A 12 0.05 10.79 -11.13
N LEU A 13 0.62 9.63 -11.49
CA LEU A 13 0.08 8.79 -12.58
C LEU A 13 -1.34 8.29 -12.29
N PHE A 14 -1.61 7.92 -11.05
CA PHE A 14 -2.93 7.49 -10.62
C PHE A 14 -3.95 8.64 -10.69
N ALA A 15 -3.57 9.81 -10.20
CA ALA A 15 -4.40 11.03 -10.27
C ALA A 15 -4.67 11.45 -11.71
N ASP A 16 -3.66 11.37 -12.58
CA ASP A 16 -3.82 11.62 -14.03
C ASP A 16 -4.75 10.61 -14.71
N THR A 17 -4.82 9.39 -14.20
CA THR A 17 -5.61 8.30 -14.79
C THR A 17 -7.07 8.36 -14.37
N PHE A 18 -7.35 8.60 -13.09
CA PHE A 18 -8.68 8.48 -12.50
C PHE A 18 -9.25 9.79 -11.93
N GLY A 19 -8.44 10.83 -11.85
CA GLY A 19 -8.77 12.10 -11.21
C GLY A 19 -8.11 12.25 -9.83
N ALA A 20 -7.77 13.49 -9.48
CA ALA A 20 -7.07 13.79 -8.23
C ALA A 20 -7.87 13.38 -6.98
N GLU A 21 -9.20 13.49 -7.05
CA GLU A 21 -10.10 13.08 -5.96
C GLU A 21 -10.06 11.57 -5.69
N LYS A 22 -9.74 10.77 -6.71
CA LYS A 22 -9.63 9.31 -6.58
C LYS A 22 -8.32 8.88 -5.92
N ALA A 23 -7.27 9.69 -5.98
CA ALA A 23 -6.03 9.42 -5.28
C ALA A 23 -6.21 9.39 -3.75
N GLY A 24 -7.26 10.01 -3.21
CA GLY A 24 -7.62 9.92 -1.79
C GLY A 24 -8.02 8.52 -1.32
N TYR A 25 -8.32 7.59 -2.24
CA TYR A 25 -8.63 6.19 -1.93
C TYR A 25 -7.39 5.28 -1.94
N LEU A 26 -6.21 5.81 -2.25
CA LEU A 26 -4.93 5.10 -2.12
C LEU A 26 -4.43 5.19 -0.67
N TYR A 27 -4.28 4.06 -0.02
CA TYR A 27 -3.70 3.95 1.31
C TYR A 27 -2.23 3.55 1.16
N SER A 28 -1.33 4.46 1.45
CA SER A 28 0.12 4.21 1.38
C SER A 28 0.61 3.43 2.60
N GLN A 29 1.65 2.61 2.40
CA GLN A 29 2.28 1.80 3.44
C GLN A 29 1.24 1.02 4.26
N TYR A 30 0.33 0.34 3.55
CA TYR A 30 -0.76 -0.39 4.18
C TYR A 30 -0.27 -1.62 4.92
N PRO A 31 -0.50 -1.72 6.24
CA PRO A 31 -0.02 -2.84 7.04
C PRO A 31 -0.86 -4.10 6.82
N PHE A 32 -0.20 -5.24 6.75
CA PHE A 32 -0.83 -6.55 6.74
C PHE A 32 0.08 -7.61 7.37
N PHE A 33 -0.43 -8.81 7.57
CA PHE A 33 0.36 -9.95 8.05
C PHE A 33 0.58 -10.96 6.93
N ASP A 34 1.82 -11.43 6.79
CA ASP A 34 2.11 -12.54 5.88
C ASP A 34 1.55 -13.86 6.44
N ILE A 35 1.66 -14.94 5.67
CA ILE A 35 1.17 -16.27 6.06
C ILE A 35 1.84 -16.83 7.31
N TYR A 36 2.97 -16.27 7.73
CA TYR A 36 3.69 -16.62 8.96
C TYR A 36 3.45 -15.61 10.09
N GLN A 37 2.47 -14.72 9.94
CA GLN A 37 2.10 -13.69 10.93
C GLN A 37 3.20 -12.64 11.17
N ASN A 38 4.11 -12.42 10.21
CA ASN A 38 5.03 -11.31 10.27
C ASN A 38 4.36 -10.05 9.72
N ALA A 39 4.56 -8.91 10.40
CA ALA A 39 4.06 -7.62 9.92
C ALA A 39 4.76 -7.21 8.63
N ARG A 40 3.97 -6.81 7.63
CA ARG A 40 4.39 -6.36 6.30
C ARG A 40 3.66 -5.08 5.94
N PHE A 41 4.17 -4.40 4.93
CA PHE A 41 3.54 -3.21 4.37
C PHE A 41 3.46 -3.35 2.86
N ALA A 42 2.27 -3.08 2.29
CA ALA A 42 2.10 -2.87 0.87
C ALA A 42 2.33 -1.39 0.56
N ASP A 43 2.98 -1.07 -0.56
CA ASP A 43 3.27 0.32 -0.91
C ASP A 43 1.99 1.13 -1.04
N PHE A 44 0.99 0.59 -1.73
CA PHE A 44 -0.37 1.12 -1.76
C PHE A 44 -1.41 0.02 -1.74
N VAL A 45 -2.55 0.32 -1.13
CA VAL A 45 -3.76 -0.50 -1.22
C VAL A 45 -4.96 0.40 -1.52
N CYS A 46 -5.86 -0.08 -2.35
CA CYS A 46 -7.17 0.53 -2.57
C CYS A 46 -8.24 -0.54 -2.69
N GLU A 47 -9.49 -0.16 -2.52
CA GLU A 47 -10.64 -1.00 -2.80
C GLU A 47 -11.44 -0.43 -3.97
N SER A 48 -11.79 -1.30 -4.92
CA SER A 48 -12.68 -0.98 -6.04
C SER A 48 -13.73 -2.08 -6.18
N GLY A 49 -14.98 -1.73 -5.98
CA GLY A 49 -16.05 -2.71 -5.90
C GLY A 49 -15.83 -3.72 -4.76
N ALA A 50 -15.81 -5.01 -5.07
CA ALA A 50 -15.58 -6.09 -4.11
C ALA A 50 -14.08 -6.50 -4.00
N LYS A 51 -13.19 -5.83 -4.72
CA LYS A 51 -11.77 -6.19 -4.81
C LYS A 51 -10.92 -5.30 -3.92
N ARG A 52 -10.01 -5.90 -3.18
CA ARG A 52 -8.89 -5.22 -2.55
C ARG A 52 -7.67 -5.39 -3.43
N ILE A 53 -7.02 -4.30 -3.76
CA ILE A 53 -5.95 -4.23 -4.75
C ILE A 53 -4.71 -3.68 -4.05
N ALA A 54 -3.66 -4.48 -4.04
CA ALA A 54 -2.33 -4.06 -3.60
C ALA A 54 -1.50 -3.64 -4.81
N ILE A 55 -0.75 -2.57 -4.65
CA ILE A 55 0.14 -2.02 -5.66
C ILE A 55 1.52 -1.90 -5.06
N GLU A 56 2.50 -2.46 -5.74
CA GLU A 56 3.92 -2.46 -5.35
C GLU A 56 4.74 -1.69 -6.38
N ILE A 57 5.62 -0.84 -5.91
CA ILE A 57 6.51 -0.04 -6.75
C ILE A 57 7.94 -0.56 -6.61
N ASP A 58 8.43 -1.18 -7.67
CA ASP A 58 9.75 -1.79 -7.69
C ASP A 58 10.81 -0.80 -8.17
N ASP A 59 11.82 -0.54 -7.33
CA ASP A 59 13.02 0.15 -7.76
C ASP A 59 14.00 -0.85 -8.37
N GLU A 60 14.34 -0.69 -9.65
CA GLU A 60 15.29 -1.57 -10.36
C GLU A 60 16.68 -1.59 -9.73
N ALA A 61 17.09 -0.52 -9.04
CA ALA A 61 18.36 -0.48 -8.32
C ALA A 61 18.37 -1.49 -7.16
N SER A 62 17.22 -1.75 -6.55
CA SER A 62 17.07 -2.71 -5.47
C SER A 62 16.76 -4.14 -5.96
N HIS A 63 16.43 -4.31 -7.24
CA HIS A 63 16.05 -5.60 -7.85
C HIS A 63 17.02 -6.11 -8.92
N ASN A 64 18.24 -5.55 -9.01
CA ASN A 64 19.24 -6.11 -9.91
C ASN A 64 19.60 -7.55 -9.47
N PRO A 65 19.31 -8.60 -10.28
CA PRO A 65 19.51 -10.00 -9.89
C PRO A 65 20.96 -10.35 -9.52
N LYS A 66 21.91 -9.49 -9.88
CA LYS A 66 23.33 -9.63 -9.52
C LYS A 66 23.66 -9.06 -8.13
N ILE A 67 22.73 -8.29 -7.53
CA ILE A 67 22.95 -7.56 -6.27
C ILE A 67 21.96 -8.03 -5.19
N VAL A 68 20.77 -8.49 -5.58
CA VAL A 68 19.75 -8.95 -4.63
C VAL A 68 20.14 -10.33 -4.12
N SER A 69 20.22 -10.48 -2.81
CA SER A 69 20.44 -11.78 -2.18
C SER A 69 19.25 -12.72 -2.48
N LYS A 70 19.53 -14.03 -2.54
CA LYS A 70 18.48 -15.05 -2.71
C LYS A 70 17.42 -14.95 -1.62
N ASP A 71 17.81 -14.55 -0.42
CA ASP A 71 16.93 -14.38 0.74
C ASP A 71 15.97 -13.22 0.54
N LYS A 72 16.43 -12.08 0.02
CA LYS A 72 15.57 -10.94 -0.29
C LYS A 72 14.55 -11.30 -1.38
N PHE A 73 14.98 -11.98 -2.42
CA PHE A 73 14.06 -12.42 -3.48
C PHE A 73 12.98 -13.37 -2.94
N ALA A 74 13.36 -14.32 -2.08
CA ALA A 74 12.42 -15.22 -1.43
C ALA A 74 11.45 -14.48 -0.50
N ASP A 75 11.92 -13.45 0.19
CA ASP A 75 11.10 -12.61 1.06
C ASP A 75 10.08 -11.77 0.26
N ASP A 76 10.49 -11.21 -0.87
CA ASP A 76 9.59 -10.49 -1.78
C ASP A 76 8.50 -11.40 -2.35
N LEU A 77 8.84 -12.64 -2.71
CA LEU A 77 7.87 -13.64 -3.14
C LEU A 77 6.90 -14.02 -2.01
N LEU A 78 7.39 -14.20 -0.79
CA LEU A 78 6.55 -14.47 0.37
C LEU A 78 5.55 -13.32 0.61
N LYS A 79 6.00 -12.09 0.55
CA LYS A 79 5.16 -10.89 0.66
C LYS A 79 4.03 -10.94 -0.38
N GLN A 80 4.37 -11.11 -1.65
CA GLN A 80 3.40 -11.16 -2.74
C GLN A 80 2.42 -12.32 -2.60
N ASN A 81 2.92 -13.54 -2.33
CA ASN A 81 2.08 -14.72 -2.16
C ASN A 81 1.12 -14.59 -0.98
N SER A 82 1.54 -13.91 0.08
CA SER A 82 0.69 -13.63 1.24
C SER A 82 -0.48 -12.72 0.89
N MET A 83 -0.25 -11.65 0.11
CA MET A 83 -1.32 -10.77 -0.37
C MET A 83 -2.32 -11.53 -1.27
N ILE A 84 -1.81 -12.37 -2.18
CA ILE A 84 -2.65 -13.23 -3.04
C ILE A 84 -3.46 -14.22 -2.20
N TYR A 85 -2.84 -14.84 -1.19
CA TYR A 85 -3.53 -15.75 -0.27
C TYR A 85 -4.64 -15.06 0.53
N LEU A 86 -4.47 -13.78 0.85
CA LEU A 86 -5.50 -12.94 1.48
C LEU A 86 -6.65 -12.56 0.53
N GLY A 87 -6.56 -12.96 -0.75
CA GLY A 87 -7.58 -12.68 -1.76
C GLY A 87 -7.43 -11.31 -2.41
N TRP A 88 -6.26 -10.68 -2.30
CA TRP A 88 -6.01 -9.39 -2.92
C TRP A 88 -5.52 -9.58 -4.36
N ASP A 89 -5.95 -8.69 -5.25
CA ASP A 89 -5.30 -8.53 -6.56
C ASP A 89 -3.98 -7.76 -6.34
N VAL A 90 -2.88 -8.23 -6.93
CA VAL A 90 -1.56 -7.61 -6.74
C VAL A 90 -1.00 -7.17 -8.09
N TYR A 91 -0.69 -5.88 -8.23
CA TYR A 91 -0.08 -5.31 -9.41
C TYR A 91 1.23 -4.63 -9.06
N ARG A 92 2.20 -4.73 -9.97
CA ARG A 92 3.56 -4.22 -9.72
C ARG A 92 4.03 -3.42 -10.93
N TRP A 93 4.64 -2.26 -10.67
CA TRP A 93 5.29 -1.45 -11.68
C TRP A 93 6.69 -1.04 -11.23
N THR A 94 7.62 -0.99 -12.17
CA THR A 94 8.95 -0.45 -11.88
C THR A 94 8.95 1.07 -12.03
N VAL A 95 9.82 1.75 -11.28
CA VAL A 95 10.06 3.19 -11.42
C VAL A 95 10.39 3.55 -12.87
N ARG A 96 11.17 2.70 -13.54
CA ARG A 96 11.55 2.90 -14.94
C ARG A 96 10.34 2.85 -15.89
N GLN A 97 9.42 1.91 -15.69
CA GLN A 97 8.18 1.86 -16.51
C GLN A 97 7.38 3.16 -16.33
N MET A 98 7.19 3.59 -15.10
CA MET A 98 6.47 4.82 -14.80
C MET A 98 7.11 6.06 -15.43
N GLN A 99 8.43 6.11 -15.46
CA GLN A 99 9.19 7.24 -16.05
C GLN A 99 9.25 7.22 -17.57
N LYS A 100 9.40 6.03 -18.17
CA LYS A 100 9.66 5.88 -19.60
C LYS A 100 8.42 5.56 -20.42
N GLN A 101 7.41 4.98 -19.81
CA GLN A 101 6.18 4.52 -20.45
C GLN A 101 4.94 4.91 -19.62
N PRO A 102 4.79 6.18 -19.22
CA PRO A 102 3.69 6.60 -18.34
C PRO A 102 2.31 6.31 -18.93
N ASP A 103 2.14 6.48 -20.24
CA ASP A 103 0.84 6.21 -20.90
C ASP A 103 0.51 4.71 -20.88
N THR A 104 1.49 3.84 -21.04
CA THR A 104 1.29 2.39 -20.91
C THR A 104 0.83 2.04 -19.50
N VAL A 105 1.47 2.62 -18.47
CA VAL A 105 1.08 2.40 -17.07
C VAL A 105 -0.35 2.88 -16.80
N LYS A 106 -0.74 4.03 -17.35
CA LYS A 106 -2.11 4.55 -17.24
C LYS A 106 -3.14 3.62 -17.92
N ASP A 107 -2.80 3.06 -19.07
CA ASP A 107 -3.68 2.11 -19.76
C ASP A 107 -3.80 0.79 -19.00
N GLU A 108 -2.71 0.29 -18.44
CA GLU A 108 -2.71 -0.87 -17.55
C GLU A 108 -3.52 -0.62 -16.27
N LEU A 109 -3.39 0.56 -15.64
CA LEU A 109 -4.20 0.95 -14.50
C LEU A 109 -5.71 0.90 -14.84
N ARG A 110 -6.12 1.46 -15.98
CA ARG A 110 -7.52 1.39 -16.44
C ARG A 110 -7.98 -0.04 -16.70
N LEU A 111 -7.10 -0.86 -17.25
CA LEU A 111 -7.39 -2.27 -17.54
C LEU A 111 -7.57 -3.09 -16.26
N PHE A 112 -6.66 -2.93 -15.30
CA PHE A 112 -6.60 -3.76 -14.10
C PHE A 112 -7.59 -3.32 -13.03
N LEU A 113 -7.74 -2.01 -12.83
CA LEU A 113 -8.64 -1.45 -11.84
C LEU A 113 -10.05 -1.19 -12.38
N GLY A 114 -10.19 -1.16 -13.70
CA GLY A 114 -11.42 -0.83 -14.42
C GLY A 114 -11.50 0.64 -14.80
N SER A 115 -12.12 0.93 -15.95
CA SER A 115 -12.31 2.32 -16.42
C SER A 115 -13.38 3.06 -15.61
N GLU A 116 -14.32 2.36 -15.02
CA GLU A 116 -15.35 2.88 -14.11
C GLU A 116 -15.07 2.37 -12.68
N CYS A 117 -13.96 2.83 -12.11
CA CYS A 117 -13.58 2.42 -10.78
C CYS A 117 -14.59 2.90 -9.74
N ASN A 118 -15.16 1.98 -9.01
CA ASN A 118 -15.98 2.25 -7.84
C ASN A 118 -15.10 2.18 -6.59
N PHE A 119 -14.19 3.16 -6.46
CA PHE A 119 -13.32 3.25 -5.28
C PHE A 119 -14.15 3.53 -4.03
N ARG A 120 -13.77 2.89 -2.94
CA ARG A 120 -14.38 3.08 -1.64
C ARG A 120 -13.33 3.16 -0.54
N GLU A 121 -13.70 3.72 0.58
CA GLU A 121 -12.86 3.71 1.77
C GLU A 121 -12.71 2.28 2.31
N ILE A 122 -11.52 1.98 2.83
CA ILE A 122 -11.24 0.72 3.51
C ILE A 122 -11.73 0.85 4.95
N GLU A 123 -12.85 0.20 5.26
CA GLU A 123 -13.52 0.32 6.57
C GLU A 123 -12.73 -0.34 7.70
N ASP A 124 -11.99 -1.41 7.41
CA ASP A 124 -11.21 -2.20 8.37
C ASP A 124 -9.74 -1.73 8.47
N TYR A 125 -9.47 -0.49 8.04
CA TYR A 125 -8.13 0.07 8.10
C TYR A 125 -7.65 0.19 9.56
N LEU A 126 -6.61 -0.55 9.89
CA LEU A 126 -5.75 -0.50 11.08
C LEU A 126 -6.24 -1.10 12.40
N PRO A 127 -7.41 -0.80 13.00
CA PRO A 127 -7.57 -1.21 14.40
C PRO A 127 -7.90 -2.68 14.60
N THR A 128 -8.62 -3.28 13.66
CA THR A 128 -9.20 -4.62 13.87
C THR A 128 -8.18 -5.73 13.60
N GLN A 129 -7.36 -5.59 12.57
CA GLN A 129 -6.39 -6.63 12.21
C GLN A 129 -5.17 -6.64 13.13
N LEU A 130 -4.69 -5.47 13.55
CA LEU A 130 -3.62 -5.37 14.54
C LEU A 130 -4.07 -5.87 15.93
N GLY A 131 -5.31 -5.60 16.33
CA GLY A 131 -5.84 -6.02 17.63
C GLY A 131 -6.11 -7.53 17.75
N GLN A 132 -6.49 -8.20 16.67
CA GLN A 132 -6.79 -9.64 16.70
C GLN A 132 -5.56 -10.54 16.55
N ALA A 133 -4.51 -10.06 15.89
CA ALA A 133 -3.30 -10.85 15.65
C ALA A 133 -2.27 -10.77 16.78
N PHE A 134 -2.45 -9.86 17.74
CA PHE A 134 -1.47 -9.62 18.81
C PHE A 134 -1.76 -10.30 20.15
N ASP A 135 -2.72 -11.21 20.22
CA ASP A 135 -2.99 -11.95 21.47
C ASP A 135 -1.90 -12.99 21.80
N GLY A 136 -0.83 -13.10 21.04
CA GLY A 136 0.24 -14.07 21.23
C GLY A 136 1.69 -13.57 21.10
N GLY A 137 1.96 -12.33 20.79
CA GLY A 137 3.32 -11.82 20.67
C GLY A 137 3.42 -10.32 20.93
N LYS A 138 4.21 -9.92 21.91
CA LYS A 138 4.51 -8.52 22.20
C LYS A 138 5.19 -7.84 21.03
N LEU A 139 4.42 -7.20 20.14
CA LEU A 139 4.96 -6.18 19.27
C LEU A 139 4.94 -4.86 20.07
N GLU A 140 6.10 -4.41 20.51
CA GLU A 140 6.24 -3.05 21.03
C GLU A 140 6.20 -2.10 19.83
N LEU A 141 5.05 -1.47 19.64
CA LEU A 141 4.92 -0.36 18.71
C LEU A 141 5.92 0.73 19.12
N ARG A 142 6.68 1.24 18.17
CA ARG A 142 7.55 2.39 18.43
C ARG A 142 6.69 3.58 18.88
N GLN A 143 7.22 4.44 19.73
CA GLN A 143 6.48 5.54 20.36
C GLN A 143 5.70 6.39 19.34
N TYR A 144 6.28 6.70 18.18
CA TYR A 144 5.60 7.45 17.11
C TYR A 144 4.41 6.69 16.47
N GLN A 145 4.46 5.36 16.44
CA GLN A 145 3.36 4.53 15.94
C GLN A 145 2.19 4.51 16.93
N GLN A 146 2.49 4.50 18.23
CA GLN A 146 1.48 4.62 19.28
C GLN A 146 0.80 6.00 19.26
N GLU A 147 1.60 7.06 19.09
CA GLU A 147 1.09 8.43 18.98
C GLU A 147 0.21 8.62 17.72
N ALA A 148 0.61 8.03 16.60
CA ALA A 148 -0.19 8.06 15.36
C ALA A 148 -1.53 7.35 15.52
N LEU A 149 -1.55 6.18 16.16
CA LEU A 149 -2.78 5.43 16.45
C LEU A 149 -3.70 6.21 17.40
N GLN A 150 -3.15 6.83 18.43
CA GLN A 150 -3.94 7.65 19.35
C GLN A 150 -4.53 8.89 18.67
N ASN A 151 -3.78 9.52 17.80
CA ASN A 151 -4.26 10.69 17.04
C ASN A 151 -5.36 10.30 16.04
N LEU A 152 -5.21 9.18 15.34
CA LEU A 152 -6.25 8.65 14.45
C LEU A 152 -7.53 8.29 15.21
N GLN A 153 -7.42 7.71 16.40
CA GLN A 153 -8.56 7.38 17.25
C GLN A 153 -9.31 8.65 17.70
N LYS A 154 -8.57 9.68 18.13
CA LYS A 154 -9.15 11.00 18.50
C LYS A 154 -9.84 11.69 17.33
N MET A 155 -9.25 11.65 16.13
CA MET A 155 -9.85 12.23 14.92
C MET A 155 -11.15 11.49 14.54
N ARG A 156 -11.19 10.18 14.70
CA ARG A 156 -12.38 9.34 14.47
C ARG A 156 -13.52 9.66 15.45
N GLU A 157 -13.18 9.82 16.73
CA GLU A 157 -14.14 10.20 17.78
C GLU A 157 -14.73 11.60 17.55
N ASN A 158 -13.93 12.52 17.01
CA ASN A 158 -14.33 13.89 16.70
C ASN A 158 -15.05 14.04 15.35
N LYS A 159 -15.24 12.97 14.57
CA LYS A 159 -15.80 13.01 13.20
C LYS A 159 -15.09 13.98 12.26
N GLU A 160 -13.80 14.21 12.47
CA GLU A 160 -12.98 15.04 11.60
C GLU A 160 -12.60 14.27 10.34
N SER A 161 -12.63 14.92 9.19
CA SER A 161 -12.16 14.35 7.92
C SER A 161 -10.68 14.00 8.05
N ILE A 162 -10.33 12.75 7.77
CA ILE A 162 -8.95 12.27 7.89
C ILE A 162 -8.12 12.94 6.81
N GLY A 163 -7.31 13.91 7.20
CA GLY A 163 -6.19 14.36 6.39
C GLY A 163 -5.14 13.25 6.32
N LEU A 164 -4.53 13.06 5.16
CA LEU A 164 -3.46 12.07 4.96
C LEU A 164 -2.37 12.27 6.02
N LEU A 165 -2.18 11.27 6.87
CA LEU A 165 -1.08 11.23 7.82
C LEU A 165 0.14 10.62 7.11
N TYR A 166 1.02 11.46 6.56
CA TYR A 166 2.33 11.01 6.07
C TYR A 166 3.25 10.82 7.27
N GLN A 167 3.66 9.59 7.52
CA GLN A 167 4.78 9.31 8.39
C GLN A 167 5.96 8.81 7.55
N ALA A 168 7.01 9.62 7.52
CA ALA A 168 8.32 9.19 7.05
C ALA A 168 8.95 8.24 8.08
N THR A 169 9.43 7.12 7.64
CA THR A 169 10.39 6.26 8.37
C THR A 169 11.78 6.82 8.27
#